data_a02e4c9be834d175b23d825bae55303e
#
_entry.id   a02e4c9be834d175b23d825bae55303e
#
_cell.length_a   1.000
_cell.length_b   1.000
_cell.length_c   1.000
_cell.angle_alpha   90.00
_cell.angle_beta   90.00
_cell.angle_gamma   90.00
#
_symmetry.space_group_name_H-M   'P 1'
#
loop_
_entity.id
_entity.type
_entity.pdbx_description
1 polymer ?
#
loop_
_entity_poly.entity_id
_entity_poly.type
_entity_poly.pdbx_seq_one_letter_code
_entity_poly.pdbx_strand_id
1 'polypeptide(L)'
;MRKNREILKWKNNMRALAMVICLALTMQFASGCGTTESAQSTQENVTTIVETFDFAAVPAYDGKAYVAVNDNVPFFTEEELSSASYETYGELDPLGRCTVCVASVGQDLMPAEERGNIGAVKPTGWHTVKYDFVDGKYLYNRCHLIGYQLTGENANEENLITGTRYMNVEGMLPFEDMTADYIRETGNHVLYRVTPLYNGDDLVASGAICFVESCRSA
;
A
#
# COMPACT_ATOMS: atom_id res chain seq x y z
N MET A 1 -16.65 19.66 -0.65
CA MET A 1 -17.10 19.47 -2.04
C MET A 1 -15.98 19.04 -3.01
N ARG A 2 -14.73 19.41 -2.85
CA ARG A 2 -13.59 18.98 -3.72
C ARG A 2 -13.21 17.51 -3.52
N LYS A 3 -13.16 17.05 -2.28
CA LYS A 3 -12.83 15.66 -1.89
C LYS A 3 -13.78 14.63 -2.54
N ASN A 4 -15.08 14.92 -2.61
CA ASN A 4 -16.06 14.02 -3.23
C ASN A 4 -15.94 13.91 -4.76
N ARG A 5 -15.34 14.90 -5.45
CA ARG A 5 -15.14 14.82 -6.91
C ARG A 5 -13.97 13.92 -7.29
N GLU A 6 -12.91 13.89 -6.49
CA GLU A 6 -11.75 13.04 -6.75
C GLU A 6 -12.08 11.57 -6.48
N ILE A 7 -12.82 11.29 -5.39
CA ILE A 7 -13.34 9.95 -5.09
C ILE A 7 -14.26 9.45 -6.22
N LEU A 8 -15.11 10.35 -6.77
CA LEU A 8 -16.01 9.98 -7.87
C LEU A 8 -15.25 9.71 -9.17
N LYS A 9 -14.18 10.45 -9.46
CA LYS A 9 -13.30 10.20 -10.63
C LYS A 9 -12.56 8.88 -10.50
N TRP A 10 -12.06 8.56 -9.30
CA TRP A 10 -11.38 7.30 -9.04
C TRP A 10 -12.34 6.11 -9.16
N LYS A 11 -13.56 6.21 -8.59
CA LYS A 11 -14.63 5.20 -8.77
C LYS A 11 -14.99 4.99 -10.25
N ASN A 12 -14.99 6.05 -11.05
CA ASN A 12 -15.27 5.96 -12.50
C ASN A 12 -14.10 5.36 -13.29
N ASN A 13 -12.85 5.63 -12.90
CA ASN A 13 -11.67 5.03 -13.52
C ASN A 13 -11.55 3.53 -13.22
N MET A 14 -11.88 3.11 -12.00
CA MET A 14 -11.95 1.68 -11.66
C MET A 14 -13.04 0.94 -12.46
N ARG A 15 -14.17 1.60 -12.73
CA ARG A 15 -15.23 1.05 -13.60
C ARG A 15 -14.83 0.99 -15.08
N ALA A 16 -14.04 1.95 -15.56
CA ALA A 16 -13.58 2.02 -16.95
C ALA A 16 -12.46 1.00 -17.26
N LEU A 17 -11.55 0.75 -16.32
CA LEU A 17 -10.49 -0.25 -16.46
C LEU A 17 -11.06 -1.67 -16.61
N ALA A 18 -12.22 -1.93 -16.06
CA ALA A 18 -12.92 -3.20 -16.15
C ALA A 18 -13.59 -3.50 -17.50
N MET A 19 -13.80 -2.48 -18.37
CA MET A 19 -14.43 -2.70 -19.68
C MET A 19 -13.44 -2.97 -20.82
N VAL A 20 -12.16 -2.67 -20.64
CA VAL A 20 -11.17 -2.81 -21.73
C VAL A 20 -10.55 -4.21 -21.78
N ILE A 21 -10.61 -4.99 -20.69
CA ILE A 21 -10.01 -6.35 -20.64
C ILE A 21 -10.91 -7.45 -21.22
N CYS A 22 -12.19 -7.21 -21.44
CA CYS A 22 -13.12 -8.24 -21.97
C CYS A 22 -13.13 -8.42 -23.49
N LEU A 23 -12.32 -7.72 -24.30
CA LEU A 23 -12.42 -7.79 -25.76
C LEU A 23 -11.23 -8.40 -26.50
N ALA A 24 -10.29 -9.05 -25.83
CA ALA A 24 -9.12 -9.65 -26.49
C ALA A 24 -8.82 -11.06 -26.04
N LEU A 25 -9.80 -11.98 -26.02
CA LEU A 25 -9.55 -13.44 -25.86
C LEU A 25 -10.47 -14.24 -26.75
N THR A 26 -10.10 -14.32 -28.05
CA THR A 26 -10.46 -15.46 -28.89
C THR A 26 -9.25 -15.90 -29.70
N MET A 27 -8.92 -17.18 -29.53
CA MET A 27 -8.07 -18.06 -30.35
C MET A 27 -6.54 -17.88 -30.22
N GLN A 28 -5.87 -18.84 -29.55
CA GLN A 28 -5.24 -19.97 -30.26
C GLN A 28 -4.74 -21.04 -29.27
N PHE A 29 -5.26 -22.26 -29.40
CA PHE A 29 -4.64 -23.45 -28.83
C PHE A 29 -3.42 -23.82 -29.68
N ALA A 30 -2.24 -23.77 -29.09
CA ALA A 30 -1.07 -24.47 -29.60
C ALA A 30 -0.37 -25.13 -28.41
N SER A 31 -0.35 -26.46 -28.41
CA SER A 31 0.45 -27.29 -27.51
C SER A 31 1.91 -26.86 -27.55
N GLY A 32 2.46 -26.51 -26.39
CA GLY A 32 3.88 -26.29 -26.20
C GLY A 32 4.25 -26.50 -24.75
N CYS A 33 4.85 -27.65 -24.45
CA CYS A 33 5.57 -27.92 -23.22
C CYS A 33 6.68 -26.88 -23.09
N GLY A 34 6.74 -26.11 -22.01
CA GLY A 34 7.81 -25.13 -21.83
C GLY A 34 7.67 -24.32 -20.54
N THR A 35 8.37 -24.79 -19.52
CA THR A 35 9.28 -24.05 -18.64
C THR A 35 8.73 -22.94 -17.72
N THR A 36 8.97 -23.14 -16.50
CA THR A 36 9.13 -22.36 -15.26
C THR A 36 9.79 -20.96 -15.39
N GLU A 37 9.47 -20.14 -16.38
CA GLU A 37 10.09 -18.80 -16.53
C GLU A 37 9.22 -17.62 -16.06
N SER A 38 7.93 -17.80 -15.82
CA SER A 38 7.04 -16.66 -15.53
C SER A 38 7.08 -16.17 -14.08
N ALA A 39 7.26 -17.04 -13.11
CA ALA A 39 7.26 -16.67 -11.69
C ALA A 39 8.54 -15.90 -11.28
N GLN A 40 9.68 -16.23 -11.90
CA GLN A 40 10.96 -15.62 -11.57
C GLN A 40 11.10 -14.17 -12.11
N SER A 41 10.50 -13.90 -13.28
CA SER A 41 10.53 -12.56 -13.89
C SER A 41 9.66 -11.52 -13.15
N THR A 42 8.62 -11.99 -12.48
CA THR A 42 7.68 -11.09 -11.76
C THR A 42 8.27 -10.63 -10.42
N GLN A 43 8.94 -11.52 -9.71
CA GLN A 43 9.59 -11.17 -8.43
C GLN A 43 10.81 -10.27 -8.62
N GLU A 44 11.57 -10.44 -9.69
CA GLU A 44 12.67 -9.56 -10.08
C GLU A 44 12.18 -8.13 -10.37
N ASN A 45 11.00 -7.94 -10.96
CA ASN A 45 10.47 -6.62 -11.26
C ASN A 45 10.06 -5.81 -10.02
N VAL A 46 9.50 -6.45 -8.96
CA VAL A 46 9.14 -5.73 -7.73
C VAL A 46 10.37 -5.32 -6.93
N THR A 47 11.28 -6.25 -6.75
CA THR A 47 12.56 -5.97 -6.11
C THR A 47 13.26 -4.83 -6.86
N THR A 48 13.24 -4.86 -8.19
CA THR A 48 13.83 -3.80 -9.02
C THR A 48 13.14 -2.45 -8.85
N ILE A 49 11.80 -2.37 -8.75
CA ILE A 49 11.09 -1.09 -8.56
C ILE A 49 11.47 -0.45 -7.21
N VAL A 50 11.65 -1.24 -6.16
CA VAL A 50 11.99 -0.72 -4.82
C VAL A 50 13.48 -0.47 -4.66
N GLU A 51 14.33 -1.38 -5.14
CA GLU A 51 15.79 -1.25 -5.06
C GLU A 51 16.34 -0.14 -5.96
N THR A 52 15.64 0.17 -7.05
CA THR A 52 16.02 1.23 -8.01
C THR A 52 15.18 2.49 -7.91
N PHE A 53 14.36 2.64 -6.84
CA PHE A 53 13.56 3.84 -6.69
C PHE A 53 14.45 5.07 -6.60
N ASP A 54 14.37 5.91 -7.63
CA ASP A 54 15.12 7.15 -7.69
C ASP A 54 14.39 8.29 -7.00
N PHE A 55 14.81 8.62 -5.78
CA PHE A 55 14.28 9.78 -5.05
C PHE A 55 14.43 11.09 -5.83
N ALA A 56 15.43 11.21 -6.70
CA ALA A 56 15.62 12.41 -7.53
C ALA A 56 14.57 12.54 -8.63
N ALA A 57 13.89 11.46 -8.99
CA ALA A 57 12.76 11.48 -9.93
C ALA A 57 11.44 11.92 -9.28
N VAL A 58 11.37 12.03 -7.95
CA VAL A 58 10.19 12.56 -7.27
C VAL A 58 10.04 14.03 -7.63
N PRO A 59 8.91 14.47 -8.20
CA PRO A 59 8.71 15.85 -8.58
C PRO A 59 8.74 16.78 -7.36
N ALA A 60 9.09 18.04 -7.59
CA ALA A 60 9.04 19.04 -6.54
C ALA A 60 7.63 19.12 -5.92
N TYR A 61 7.57 19.37 -4.61
CA TYR A 61 6.31 19.46 -3.89
C TYR A 61 5.37 20.52 -4.50
N ASP A 62 4.19 20.08 -4.91
CA ASP A 62 3.15 20.89 -5.55
C ASP A 62 1.90 21.08 -4.68
N GLY A 63 1.99 20.79 -3.38
CA GLY A 63 0.88 20.82 -2.44
C GLY A 63 0.18 19.47 -2.25
N LYS A 64 0.70 18.37 -2.84
CA LYS A 64 0.18 17.01 -2.67
C LYS A 64 1.18 16.17 -1.89
N ALA A 65 0.66 15.31 -1.02
CA ALA A 65 1.45 14.39 -0.22
C ALA A 65 1.85 13.11 -0.98
N TYR A 66 1.42 12.95 -2.22
CA TYR A 66 1.61 11.75 -3.03
C TYR A 66 1.76 12.07 -4.51
N VAL A 67 2.43 11.19 -5.23
CA VAL A 67 2.59 11.22 -6.69
C VAL A 67 2.28 9.85 -7.26
N ALA A 68 1.86 9.79 -8.54
CA ALA A 68 1.69 8.53 -9.23
C ALA A 68 3.07 7.93 -9.55
N VAL A 69 3.20 6.62 -9.34
CA VAL A 69 4.37 5.82 -9.71
C VAL A 69 3.93 4.71 -10.67
N ASN A 70 4.86 4.15 -11.44
CA ASN A 70 4.59 3.05 -12.37
C ASN A 70 3.40 3.32 -13.32
N ASP A 71 3.29 4.55 -13.85
CA ASP A 71 2.17 5.00 -14.69
C ASP A 71 0.77 4.75 -14.07
N ASN A 72 0.70 4.72 -12.74
CA ASN A 72 -0.48 4.39 -11.95
C ASN A 72 -1.00 2.96 -12.21
N VAL A 73 -0.13 2.04 -12.59
CA VAL A 73 -0.44 0.61 -12.74
C VAL A 73 0.03 -0.11 -11.48
N PRO A 74 -0.87 -0.73 -10.72
CA PRO A 74 -0.48 -1.48 -9.53
C PRO A 74 0.31 -2.72 -9.91
N PHE A 75 1.18 -3.17 -9.01
CA PHE A 75 1.98 -4.35 -9.19
C PHE A 75 1.78 -5.34 -8.05
N PHE A 76 1.42 -6.59 -8.40
CA PHE A 76 1.32 -7.73 -7.50
C PHE A 76 1.95 -8.96 -8.15
N THR A 77 2.56 -9.83 -7.35
CA THR A 77 3.03 -11.14 -7.82
C THR A 77 1.87 -12.10 -8.02
N GLU A 78 2.07 -13.18 -8.76
CA GLU A 78 1.02 -14.20 -8.96
C GLU A 78 0.56 -14.82 -7.63
N GLU A 79 1.49 -14.99 -6.65
CA GLU A 79 1.19 -15.53 -5.34
C GLU A 79 0.33 -14.57 -4.49
N GLU A 80 0.44 -13.27 -4.75
CA GLU A 80 -0.34 -12.24 -4.07
C GLU A 80 -1.75 -12.09 -4.64
N LEU A 81 -1.97 -12.55 -5.90
CA LEU A 81 -3.26 -12.47 -6.56
C LEU A 81 -4.24 -13.52 -5.98
N SER A 82 -4.88 -13.17 -4.87
CA SER A 82 -5.86 -14.02 -4.19
C SER A 82 -7.16 -13.28 -3.93
N SER A 83 -8.28 -13.96 -4.17
CA SER A 83 -9.62 -13.51 -3.77
C SER A 83 -9.99 -13.95 -2.34
N ALA A 84 -9.17 -14.79 -1.70
CA ALA A 84 -9.31 -15.11 -0.29
C ALA A 84 -8.56 -14.08 0.56
N SER A 85 -9.09 -13.77 1.73
CA SER A 85 -8.45 -12.87 2.67
C SER A 85 -7.12 -13.42 3.17
N TYR A 86 -6.10 -12.60 3.17
CA TYR A 86 -4.81 -12.85 3.80
C TYR A 86 -4.13 -11.54 4.14
N GLU A 87 -3.17 -11.59 5.06
CA GLU A 87 -2.22 -10.53 5.35
C GLU A 87 -0.83 -11.11 5.58
N THR A 88 0.19 -10.42 5.13
CA THR A 88 1.59 -10.81 5.25
C THR A 88 2.42 -9.58 5.55
N TYR A 89 3.26 -9.71 6.57
CA TYR A 89 4.22 -8.69 7.00
C TYR A 89 5.62 -9.24 6.76
N GLY A 90 6.44 -8.53 5.98
CA GLY A 90 7.79 -8.97 5.67
C GLY A 90 8.70 -8.85 6.89
N GLU A 91 9.66 -9.74 7.01
CA GLU A 91 10.67 -9.70 8.07
C GLU A 91 11.38 -8.34 8.09
N LEU A 92 11.76 -7.89 9.27
CA LEU A 92 12.55 -6.67 9.42
C LEU A 92 13.92 -6.84 8.73
N ASP A 93 14.38 -5.79 8.09
CA ASP A 93 15.69 -5.78 7.45
C ASP A 93 16.86 -5.82 8.49
N PRO A 94 18.12 -5.93 8.06
CA PRO A 94 19.27 -5.98 8.98
C PRO A 94 19.42 -4.75 9.89
N LEU A 95 18.78 -3.62 9.55
CA LEU A 95 18.74 -2.43 10.39
C LEU A 95 17.50 -2.39 11.31
N GLY A 96 16.66 -3.45 11.27
CA GLY A 96 15.42 -3.56 12.03
C GLY A 96 14.28 -2.71 11.46
N ARG A 97 14.35 -2.32 10.18
CA ARG A 97 13.33 -1.52 9.51
C ARG A 97 12.28 -2.44 8.88
N CYS A 98 11.02 -1.99 8.86
CA CYS A 98 9.97 -2.69 8.14
C CYS A 98 10.30 -2.82 6.66
N THR A 99 9.84 -3.90 6.06
CA THR A 99 9.91 -4.18 4.63
C THR A 99 8.52 -4.11 4.00
N VAL A 100 8.22 -4.96 3.02
CA VAL A 100 6.93 -4.97 2.33
C VAL A 100 5.83 -5.58 3.21
N CYS A 101 4.63 -4.98 3.17
CA CYS A 101 3.42 -5.56 3.72
C CYS A 101 2.40 -5.74 2.60
N VAL A 102 1.73 -6.88 2.56
CA VAL A 102 0.74 -7.22 1.52
C VAL A 102 -0.49 -7.85 2.16
N ALA A 103 -1.67 -7.48 1.67
CA ALA A 103 -2.92 -8.11 2.09
C ALA A 103 -3.91 -8.22 0.93
N SER A 104 -4.73 -9.26 0.94
CA SER A 104 -6.02 -9.30 0.25
C SER A 104 -7.10 -9.00 1.28
N VAL A 105 -7.54 -7.75 1.32
CA VAL A 105 -8.44 -7.26 2.35
C VAL A 105 -9.88 -7.50 1.97
N GLY A 106 -10.55 -8.39 2.71
CA GLY A 106 -12.00 -8.57 2.68
C GLY A 106 -12.66 -7.96 3.91
N GLN A 107 -13.98 -7.94 3.96
CA GLN A 107 -14.74 -7.48 5.13
C GLN A 107 -14.44 -8.28 6.40
N ASP A 108 -14.05 -9.53 6.26
CA ASP A 108 -13.72 -10.46 7.34
C ASP A 108 -12.41 -10.12 8.07
N LEU A 109 -11.48 -9.42 7.41
CA LEU A 109 -10.25 -8.89 8.05
C LEU A 109 -10.48 -7.54 8.73
N MET A 110 -11.50 -6.79 8.33
CA MET A 110 -11.73 -5.47 8.89
C MET A 110 -12.04 -5.54 10.39
N PRO A 111 -11.51 -4.61 11.21
CA PRO A 111 -11.64 -4.68 12.65
C PRO A 111 -13.10 -4.62 13.09
N ALA A 112 -13.47 -5.52 14.00
CA ALA A 112 -14.74 -5.48 14.74
C ALA A 112 -14.61 -4.76 16.09
N GLU A 113 -13.37 -4.47 16.53
CA GLU A 113 -13.06 -3.84 17.82
C GLU A 113 -12.45 -2.46 17.62
N GLU A 114 -12.45 -1.66 18.68
CA GLU A 114 -11.78 -0.37 18.68
C GLU A 114 -10.26 -0.54 18.68
N ARG A 115 -9.57 0.38 18.02
CA ARG A 115 -8.11 0.40 17.93
C ARG A 115 -7.47 0.50 19.33
N GLY A 116 -6.57 -0.42 19.61
CA GLY A 116 -5.77 -0.45 20.84
C GLY A 116 -4.61 0.57 20.85
N ASN A 117 -3.90 0.59 21.98
CA ASN A 117 -2.71 1.44 22.14
C ASN A 117 -1.48 0.80 21.49
N ILE A 118 -0.81 1.53 20.61
CA ILE A 118 0.42 1.12 19.91
C ILE A 118 1.68 1.77 20.49
N GLY A 119 1.58 2.47 21.61
CA GLY A 119 2.68 3.25 22.20
C GLY A 119 3.89 2.42 22.66
N ALA A 120 3.70 1.12 22.92
CA ALA A 120 4.78 0.20 23.30
C ALA A 120 5.74 -0.08 22.12
N VAL A 121 5.25 -0.13 20.89
CA VAL A 121 6.08 -0.34 19.71
C VAL A 121 6.89 0.92 19.42
N LYS A 122 8.19 0.74 19.22
CA LYS A 122 9.13 1.81 18.85
C LYS A 122 9.81 1.44 17.54
N PRO A 123 9.23 1.81 16.40
CA PRO A 123 9.85 1.57 15.11
C PRO A 123 11.25 2.19 15.04
N THR A 124 12.06 1.76 14.09
CA THR A 124 13.39 2.34 13.88
C THR A 124 13.31 3.87 13.75
N GLY A 125 14.31 4.57 14.28
CA GLY A 125 14.37 6.03 14.28
C GLY A 125 13.32 6.73 15.14
N TRP A 126 12.53 5.99 15.96
CA TRP A 126 11.49 6.60 16.79
C TRP A 126 12.04 7.59 17.79
N HIS A 127 11.59 8.83 17.66
CA HIS A 127 11.84 9.88 18.63
C HIS A 127 10.71 10.92 18.62
N THR A 128 10.63 11.73 19.67
CA THR A 128 9.57 12.73 19.80
C THR A 128 10.12 14.11 19.47
N VAL A 129 9.54 14.73 18.44
CA VAL A 129 9.81 16.13 18.07
C VAL A 129 8.48 16.86 17.96
N LYS A 130 8.44 18.09 18.46
CA LYS A 130 7.23 18.93 18.43
C LYS A 130 7.50 20.25 17.70
N TYR A 131 6.53 20.65 16.89
CA TYR A 131 6.49 21.97 16.25
C TYR A 131 5.08 22.53 16.31
N ASP A 132 4.95 23.83 16.55
CA ASP A 132 3.63 24.48 16.64
C ASP A 132 2.88 24.53 15.31
N PHE A 133 3.59 24.50 14.20
CA PHE A 133 3.01 24.49 12.85
C PHE A 133 2.56 23.09 12.36
N VAL A 134 2.90 22.02 13.09
CA VAL A 134 2.45 20.66 12.76
C VAL A 134 1.08 20.43 13.40
N ASP A 135 0.13 19.93 12.63
CA ASP A 135 -1.16 19.49 13.17
C ASP A 135 -0.95 18.44 14.26
N GLY A 136 -1.57 18.61 15.43
CA GLY A 136 -1.33 17.77 16.61
C GLY A 136 0.04 17.95 17.24
N LYS A 137 0.89 18.86 16.72
CA LYS A 137 2.23 19.26 17.20
C LYS A 137 3.34 18.21 17.06
N TYR A 138 3.04 16.92 17.00
CA TYR A 138 4.05 15.87 16.89
C TYR A 138 4.45 15.65 15.42
N LEU A 139 5.76 15.84 15.12
CA LEU A 139 6.28 15.67 13.77
C LEU A 139 6.15 14.21 13.31
N TYR A 140 6.48 13.26 14.19
CA TYR A 140 6.48 11.83 13.87
C TYR A 140 5.29 11.11 14.46
N ASN A 141 4.77 10.18 13.66
CA ASN A 141 3.74 9.22 14.01
C ASN A 141 4.31 7.79 13.89
N ARG A 142 3.70 6.85 14.60
CA ARG A 142 3.76 5.44 14.28
C ARG A 142 2.77 5.21 13.17
N CYS A 143 3.26 5.09 11.94
CA CYS A 143 2.44 4.88 10.76
C CYS A 143 2.30 3.38 10.53
N HIS A 144 1.07 2.88 10.46
CA HIS A 144 0.84 1.54 9.93
C HIS A 144 1.15 1.52 8.43
N LEU A 145 1.78 0.47 7.94
CA LEU A 145 1.91 0.22 6.51
C LEU A 145 0.57 -0.25 5.94
N ILE A 146 -0.05 -1.25 6.55
CA ILE A 146 -1.46 -1.59 6.32
C ILE A 146 -2.25 -1.03 7.49
N GLY A 147 -3.16 -0.08 7.20
CA GLY A 147 -3.92 0.63 8.22
C GLY A 147 -4.78 -0.28 9.09
N TYR A 148 -4.89 0.01 10.39
CA TYR A 148 -5.73 -0.75 11.32
C TYR A 148 -7.15 -0.99 10.80
N GLN A 149 -7.73 -0.01 10.12
CA GLN A 149 -9.10 -0.09 9.58
C GLN A 149 -9.25 -1.13 8.45
N LEU A 150 -8.16 -1.66 7.91
CA LEU A 150 -8.16 -2.64 6.82
C LEU A 150 -8.06 -4.08 7.33
N THR A 151 -7.16 -4.35 8.29
CA THR A 151 -6.88 -5.72 8.76
C THR A 151 -7.04 -5.90 10.27
N GLY A 152 -7.31 -4.84 11.03
CA GLY A 152 -7.39 -4.93 12.49
C GLY A 152 -6.04 -5.16 13.19
N GLU A 153 -4.93 -5.26 12.42
CA GLU A 153 -3.61 -5.45 12.98
C GLU A 153 -3.15 -4.20 13.73
N ASN A 154 -2.87 -4.33 15.04
CA ASN A 154 -2.70 -3.16 15.91
C ASN A 154 -1.25 -2.83 16.21
N ALA A 155 -0.56 -3.64 17.01
CA ALA A 155 0.76 -3.33 17.59
C ALA A 155 1.86 -4.26 17.04
N ASN A 156 1.86 -4.46 15.75
CA ASN A 156 2.83 -5.28 15.03
C ASN A 156 4.07 -4.48 14.68
N GLU A 157 5.25 -4.94 15.09
CA GLU A 157 6.53 -4.28 14.81
C GLU A 157 6.89 -4.29 13.33
N GLU A 158 6.43 -5.29 12.57
CA GLU A 158 6.65 -5.43 11.12
C GLU A 158 5.69 -4.56 10.30
N ASN A 159 4.65 -3.99 10.93
CA ASN A 159 3.65 -3.13 10.28
C ASN A 159 3.75 -1.64 10.69
N LEU A 160 4.67 -1.29 11.60
CA LEU A 160 4.77 0.08 12.12
C LEU A 160 6.11 0.72 11.77
N ILE A 161 6.05 1.86 11.10
CA ILE A 161 7.23 2.67 10.77
C ILE A 161 7.18 4.03 11.48
N THR A 162 8.34 4.65 11.65
CA THR A 162 8.42 6.07 11.98
C THR A 162 8.26 6.87 10.69
N GLY A 163 7.17 7.59 10.57
CA GLY A 163 6.91 8.48 9.46
C GLY A 163 6.45 9.86 9.94
N THR A 164 6.46 10.86 9.07
CA THR A 164 5.94 12.17 9.45
C THR A 164 4.42 12.13 9.59
N ARG A 165 3.86 13.01 10.43
CA ARG A 165 2.41 13.17 10.54
C ARG A 165 1.78 13.50 9.19
N TYR A 166 2.45 14.33 8.38
CA TYR A 166 1.98 14.71 7.05
C TYR A 166 1.89 13.47 6.12
N MET A 167 2.94 12.65 6.08
CA MET A 167 2.92 11.39 5.33
C MET A 167 1.77 10.49 5.80
N ASN A 168 1.61 10.32 7.12
CA ASN A 168 0.57 9.45 7.67
C ASN A 168 -0.84 9.94 7.36
N VAL A 169 -1.14 11.23 7.56
CA VAL A 169 -2.51 11.78 7.52
C VAL A 169 -2.90 12.25 6.12
N GLU A 170 -1.97 12.87 5.38
CA GLU A 170 -2.26 13.42 4.06
C GLU A 170 -1.78 12.49 2.93
N GLY A 171 -0.76 11.64 3.19
CA GLY A 171 -0.22 10.70 2.22
C GLY A 171 -0.92 9.36 2.24
N MET A 172 -0.95 8.68 3.39
CA MET A 172 -1.41 7.28 3.49
C MET A 172 -2.91 7.15 3.79
N LEU A 173 -3.41 7.83 4.83
CA LEU A 173 -4.78 7.70 5.30
C LEU A 173 -5.86 7.89 4.22
N PRO A 174 -5.75 8.82 3.24
CA PRO A 174 -6.76 8.95 2.20
C PRO A 174 -6.93 7.69 1.33
N PHE A 175 -5.85 6.93 1.11
CA PHE A 175 -5.90 5.68 0.34
C PHE A 175 -6.44 4.53 1.18
N GLU A 176 -6.11 4.48 2.46
CA GLU A 176 -6.69 3.54 3.42
C GLU A 176 -8.20 3.75 3.54
N ASP A 177 -8.67 5.00 3.69
CA ASP A 177 -10.08 5.36 3.76
C ASP A 177 -10.84 4.93 2.49
N MET A 178 -10.27 5.24 1.30
CA MET A 178 -10.89 4.84 0.03
C MET A 178 -10.99 3.32 -0.12
N THR A 179 -9.96 2.59 0.31
CA THR A 179 -9.92 1.13 0.28
C THR A 179 -11.00 0.56 1.21
N ALA A 180 -11.04 1.03 2.46
CA ALA A 180 -12.04 0.59 3.44
C ALA A 180 -13.48 0.89 2.99
N ASP A 181 -13.72 2.08 2.43
CA ASP A 181 -15.04 2.45 1.93
C ASP A 181 -15.45 1.58 0.73
N TYR A 182 -14.53 1.29 -0.20
CA TYR A 182 -14.80 0.40 -1.31
C TYR A 182 -15.20 -1.01 -0.85
N ILE A 183 -14.46 -1.59 0.11
CA ILE A 183 -14.74 -2.92 0.64
C ILE A 183 -16.13 -2.94 1.34
N ARG A 184 -16.44 -1.92 2.14
CA ARG A 184 -17.76 -1.80 2.82
C ARG A 184 -18.93 -1.65 1.85
N GLU A 185 -18.71 -0.87 0.77
CA GLU A 185 -19.77 -0.60 -0.21
C GLU A 185 -20.03 -1.78 -1.16
N THR A 186 -19.00 -2.56 -1.49
CA THR A 186 -19.08 -3.58 -2.54
C THR A 186 -19.04 -5.02 -2.05
N GLY A 187 -18.43 -5.25 -0.88
CA GLY A 187 -18.10 -6.59 -0.40
C GLY A 187 -16.94 -7.27 -1.16
N ASN A 188 -16.35 -6.60 -2.11
CA ASN A 188 -15.22 -7.14 -2.87
C ASN A 188 -13.92 -7.02 -2.08
N HIS A 189 -12.99 -7.95 -2.33
CA HIS A 189 -11.63 -7.85 -1.80
C HIS A 189 -10.81 -6.78 -2.53
N VAL A 190 -9.83 -6.26 -1.83
CA VAL A 190 -8.82 -5.33 -2.38
C VAL A 190 -7.44 -5.85 -2.06
N LEU A 191 -6.63 -6.03 -3.09
CA LEU A 191 -5.19 -6.24 -2.92
C LEU A 191 -4.55 -4.92 -2.52
N TYR A 192 -3.80 -4.93 -1.42
CA TYR A 192 -3.16 -3.77 -0.83
C TYR A 192 -1.71 -4.12 -0.51
N ARG A 193 -0.76 -3.48 -1.19
CA ARG A 193 0.67 -3.68 -1.01
C ARG A 193 1.35 -2.38 -0.69
N VAL A 194 2.10 -2.33 0.40
CA VAL A 194 2.85 -1.16 0.84
C VAL A 194 4.30 -1.50 1.08
N THR A 195 5.20 -0.71 0.50
CA THR A 195 6.64 -0.85 0.69
C THR A 195 7.20 0.47 1.19
N PRO A 196 7.76 0.52 2.41
CA PRO A 196 8.40 1.73 2.91
C PRO A 196 9.69 2.01 2.14
N LEU A 197 10.00 3.28 1.96
CA LEU A 197 11.21 3.75 1.26
C LEU A 197 12.16 4.39 2.27
N TYR A 198 13.41 3.96 2.24
CA TYR A 198 14.48 4.51 3.07
C TYR A 198 15.63 5.01 2.19
N ASN A 199 16.21 6.13 2.54
CA ASN A 199 17.36 6.66 1.84
C ASN A 199 18.65 6.11 2.50
N GLY A 200 19.32 5.16 1.83
CA GLY A 200 20.48 4.47 2.39
C GLY A 200 20.17 3.81 3.74
N ASP A 201 20.97 4.13 4.76
CA ASP A 201 20.84 3.58 6.11
C ASP A 201 19.91 4.40 7.03
N ASP A 202 19.11 5.30 6.49
CA ASP A 202 18.16 6.09 7.29
C ASP A 202 17.17 5.16 8.01
N LEU A 203 16.93 5.44 9.29
CA LEU A 203 16.03 4.65 10.15
C LEU A 203 14.58 5.18 10.13
N VAL A 204 14.36 6.34 9.54
CA VAL A 204 13.03 6.96 9.35
C VAL A 204 12.66 6.84 7.89
N ALA A 205 11.45 6.36 7.62
CA ALA A 205 10.99 6.24 6.23
C ALA A 205 10.86 7.62 5.57
N SER A 206 11.41 7.73 4.36
CA SER A 206 11.31 8.92 3.50
C SER A 206 9.97 8.96 2.75
N GLY A 207 9.31 7.80 2.59
CA GLY A 207 8.04 7.64 1.91
C GLY A 207 7.56 6.19 1.96
N ALA A 208 6.49 5.90 1.24
CA ALA A 208 6.02 4.55 0.99
C ALA A 208 5.43 4.45 -0.42
N ILE A 209 5.67 3.34 -1.11
CA ILE A 209 4.96 2.98 -2.34
C ILE A 209 3.75 2.15 -1.95
N CYS A 210 2.57 2.54 -2.43
CA CYS A 210 1.32 1.84 -2.18
C CYS A 210 0.70 1.42 -3.51
N PHE A 211 0.47 0.12 -3.70
CA PHE A 211 -0.29 -0.45 -4.80
C PHE A 211 -1.62 -0.97 -4.27
N VAL A 212 -2.70 -0.60 -4.96
CA VAL A 212 -4.07 -0.96 -4.58
C VAL A 212 -4.83 -1.42 -5.82
N GLU A 213 -5.40 -2.62 -5.75
CA GLU A 213 -6.19 -3.19 -6.84
C GLU A 213 -7.43 -3.91 -6.30
N SER A 214 -8.59 -3.69 -6.92
CA SER A 214 -9.81 -4.39 -6.52
C SER A 214 -9.89 -5.78 -7.13
N CYS A 215 -10.01 -6.81 -6.29
CA CYS A 215 -10.35 -8.16 -6.74
C CYS A 215 -11.87 -8.23 -6.98
N ARG A 216 -12.26 -8.55 -8.21
CA ARG A 216 -13.66 -8.88 -8.49
C ARG A 216 -13.86 -10.36 -8.18
N SER A 217 -14.83 -10.66 -7.33
CA SER A 217 -15.37 -12.01 -7.26
C SER A 217 -15.88 -12.40 -8.65
N ALA A 218 -15.39 -13.54 -9.14
CA ALA A 218 -15.82 -14.13 -10.41
C ALA A 218 -17.30 -14.56 -10.33
#